data_e0d3148482dc7b167034800431b44dce
#
_entry.id   e0d3148482dc7b167034800431b44dce
#
_cell.length_a   1.000
_cell.length_b   1.000
_cell.length_c   1.000
_cell.angle_alpha   90.00
_cell.angle_beta   90.00
_cell.angle_gamma   90.00
#
_symmetry.space_group_name_H-M   'P 1'
#
loop_
_entity.id
_entity.type
_entity.pdbx_description
1 polymer ?
#
loop_
_entity_poly.entity_id
_entity_poly.type
_entity_poly.pdbx_seq_one_letter_code
_entity_poly.pdbx_strand_id
1 'polypeptide(L)'
;MEVARIGVAGRAVAAILAGAALASCGGSNNASPTTSRSAAPSTSSSVASPSPGQPMDSSALLIKPTDMGGDLTAPQPPVLNPNNAPGVAQLFASADNSRRIGDTILIVADPATAAAGIDNTKANYGGKVSGTWQPVDVGSNGTMISGTSPDNSQAVTVLLFSEGRALVNLEFDSAPGDPIDPAVATDIGRKQDAAIKKGMPG
;
A
#
# COMPACT_ATOMS: atom_id res chain seq x y z
N MET A 1 40.58 -25.24 8.12
CA MET A 1 39.60 -24.69 7.15
C MET A 1 38.34 -24.44 7.92
N GLU A 2 38.18 -23.19 8.35
CA GLU A 2 37.04 -22.76 9.18
C GLU A 2 36.04 -22.06 8.28
N VAL A 3 34.82 -22.61 8.18
CA VAL A 3 33.76 -22.09 7.35
C VAL A 3 32.99 -21.06 8.16
N ALA A 4 33.25 -19.79 7.89
CA ALA A 4 32.51 -18.69 8.48
C ALA A 4 31.04 -18.71 8.00
N ARG A 5 30.11 -18.95 8.93
CA ARG A 5 28.66 -18.80 8.71
C ARG A 5 28.33 -17.31 8.72
N ILE A 6 28.04 -16.77 7.55
CA ILE A 6 27.49 -15.41 7.42
C ILE A 6 26.02 -15.50 7.77
N GLY A 7 25.66 -14.99 8.94
CA GLY A 7 24.27 -14.82 9.37
C GLY A 7 23.64 -13.67 8.57
N VAL A 8 22.68 -13.98 7.73
CA VAL A 8 21.82 -12.98 7.06
C VAL A 8 20.84 -12.46 8.11
N ALA A 9 21.16 -11.31 8.69
CA ALA A 9 20.22 -10.56 9.53
C ALA A 9 19.20 -9.88 8.61
N GLY A 10 18.03 -10.47 8.49
CA GLY A 10 16.89 -9.84 7.83
C GLY A 10 16.48 -8.59 8.61
N ARG A 11 16.76 -7.40 8.07
CA ARG A 11 16.21 -6.15 8.59
C ARG A 11 14.83 -5.97 8.02
N ALA A 12 13.82 -6.12 8.88
CA ALA A 12 12.45 -5.72 8.59
C ALA A 12 12.44 -4.18 8.46
N VAL A 13 12.09 -3.69 7.27
CA VAL A 13 11.84 -2.26 7.06
C VAL A 13 10.47 -1.95 7.66
N ALA A 14 10.44 -1.47 8.89
CA ALA A 14 9.25 -0.92 9.52
C ALA A 14 9.10 0.54 9.10
N ALA A 15 8.23 0.83 8.15
CA ALA A 15 7.81 2.20 7.87
C ALA A 15 6.93 2.69 9.05
N ILE A 16 7.46 3.55 9.89
CA ILE A 16 6.73 4.15 11.01
C ILE A 16 5.96 5.37 10.47
N LEU A 17 4.67 5.23 10.30
CA LEU A 17 3.76 6.37 10.10
C LEU A 17 3.27 6.84 11.47
N ALA A 18 3.74 8.02 11.90
CA ALA A 18 3.25 8.67 13.10
C ALA A 18 1.83 9.23 12.86
N GLY A 19 0.83 8.64 13.50
CA GLY A 19 -0.56 9.11 13.46
C GLY A 19 -0.77 10.30 14.40
N ALA A 20 -1.37 11.37 13.88
CA ALA A 20 -1.93 12.47 14.69
C ALA A 20 -3.32 12.07 15.18
N ALA A 21 -3.48 11.92 16.48
CA ALA A 21 -4.78 11.71 17.13
C ALA A 21 -5.50 13.05 17.28
N LEU A 22 -6.69 13.18 16.69
CA LEU A 22 -7.63 14.24 17.02
C LEU A 22 -8.75 13.64 17.87
N ALA A 23 -8.78 14.02 19.12
CA ALA A 23 -9.86 13.75 20.05
C ALA A 23 -11.05 14.71 19.74
N SER A 24 -12.24 14.14 19.56
CA SER A 24 -13.49 14.90 19.60
C SER A 24 -14.43 14.31 20.64
N CYS A 25 -14.70 15.10 21.68
CA CYS A 25 -15.67 14.85 22.73
C CYS A 25 -17.06 15.32 22.30
N GLY A 26 -18.07 14.59 22.78
CA GLY A 26 -19.26 15.24 23.32
C GLY A 26 -20.59 15.01 22.64
N GLY A 27 -21.56 14.50 23.43
CA GLY A 27 -22.95 14.85 23.32
C GLY A 27 -23.97 13.73 23.43
N SER A 28 -24.32 13.38 24.66
CA SER A 28 -25.53 12.63 24.98
C SER A 28 -26.80 13.46 24.68
N ASN A 29 -27.88 12.83 24.20
CA ASN A 29 -29.20 13.03 24.79
C ASN A 29 -30.25 12.02 24.31
N ASN A 30 -30.93 11.54 25.28
CA ASN A 30 -32.08 10.71 25.52
C ASN A 30 -33.37 11.09 24.73
N ALA A 31 -34.15 10.09 24.30
CA ALA A 31 -35.58 9.93 24.61
C ALA A 31 -36.27 8.95 23.64
N SER A 32 -36.81 7.86 24.17
CA SER A 32 -37.92 7.04 23.63
C SER A 32 -39.28 7.71 24.00
N PRO A 33 -40.47 7.23 23.61
CA PRO A 33 -40.83 5.96 22.90
C PRO A 33 -42.03 6.02 21.92
N THR A 34 -42.36 4.85 21.35
CA THR A 34 -43.67 4.32 20.87
C THR A 34 -44.24 4.81 19.54
N THR A 35 -44.46 3.94 18.57
CA THR A 35 -45.67 3.13 18.33
C THR A 35 -45.55 2.26 17.06
N SER A 36 -46.10 1.07 17.15
CA SER A 36 -46.21 0.04 16.12
C SER A 36 -46.98 0.47 14.86
N ARG A 37 -46.52 0.05 13.67
CA ARG A 37 -47.38 -0.36 12.55
C ARG A 37 -46.65 -1.35 11.64
N SER A 38 -47.32 -2.48 11.52
CA SER A 38 -47.02 -3.61 10.63
C SER A 38 -47.16 -3.17 9.15
N ALA A 39 -46.18 -3.50 8.32
CA ALA A 39 -46.32 -3.57 6.87
C ALA A 39 -45.25 -4.52 6.28
N ALA A 40 -45.66 -5.30 5.30
CA ALA A 40 -45.10 -6.48 4.68
C ALA A 40 -43.65 -6.41 4.13
N PRO A 41 -43.00 -7.55 3.85
CA PRO A 41 -41.60 -7.64 3.52
C PRO A 41 -41.32 -7.22 2.08
N SER A 42 -40.64 -6.11 1.91
CA SER A 42 -39.94 -5.80 0.67
C SER A 42 -38.54 -6.40 0.79
N THR A 43 -38.24 -7.39 -0.02
CA THR A 43 -36.91 -7.94 -0.20
C THR A 43 -36.05 -6.92 -0.93
N SER A 44 -35.50 -5.98 -0.17
CA SER A 44 -34.39 -5.17 -0.62
C SER A 44 -33.12 -5.90 -0.19
N SER A 45 -32.36 -6.40 -1.16
CA SER A 45 -31.00 -6.87 -0.94
C SER A 45 -30.16 -5.67 -0.46
N SER A 46 -30.14 -5.48 0.87
CA SER A 46 -29.22 -4.54 1.47
C SER A 46 -27.81 -5.13 1.32
N VAL A 47 -26.99 -4.53 0.46
CA VAL A 47 -25.55 -4.66 0.57
C VAL A 47 -25.23 -4.16 1.98
N ALA A 48 -24.86 -5.08 2.86
CA ALA A 48 -24.51 -4.76 4.23
C ALA A 48 -23.31 -3.81 4.22
N SER A 49 -23.51 -2.58 4.65
CA SER A 49 -22.38 -1.71 4.98
C SER A 49 -21.55 -2.40 6.07
N PRO A 50 -20.23 -2.46 5.94
CA PRO A 50 -19.38 -3.10 6.96
C PRO A 50 -19.60 -2.42 8.31
N SER A 51 -19.77 -3.23 9.36
CA SER A 51 -19.90 -2.75 10.74
C SER A 51 -18.65 -1.98 11.14
N PRO A 52 -18.77 -0.85 11.86
CA PRO A 52 -17.62 -0.15 12.41
C PRO A 52 -16.83 -1.11 13.33
N GLY A 53 -15.56 -1.40 12.95
CA GLY A 53 -14.65 -2.24 13.74
C GLY A 53 -14.23 -3.57 13.10
N GLN A 54 -14.82 -3.99 11.97
CA GLN A 54 -14.23 -5.10 11.20
C GLN A 54 -13.11 -4.55 10.29
N PRO A 55 -11.94 -5.22 10.27
CA PRO A 55 -10.91 -4.91 9.28
C PRO A 55 -11.51 -5.01 7.87
N MET A 56 -11.40 -3.95 7.08
CA MET A 56 -11.80 -4.00 5.68
C MET A 56 -10.85 -4.97 4.97
N ASP A 57 -11.36 -6.00 4.34
CA ASP A 57 -10.56 -6.88 3.49
C ASP A 57 -10.24 -6.15 2.19
N SER A 58 -9.09 -5.50 2.18
CA SER A 58 -8.57 -4.77 1.03
C SER A 58 -7.70 -5.63 0.12
N SER A 59 -7.62 -6.94 0.35
CA SER A 59 -6.76 -7.84 -0.46
C SER A 59 -7.13 -7.87 -1.95
N ALA A 60 -8.39 -7.60 -2.27
CA ALA A 60 -8.86 -7.48 -3.65
C ALA A 60 -8.28 -6.27 -4.42
N LEU A 61 -7.66 -5.32 -3.72
CA LEU A 61 -7.00 -4.15 -4.32
C LEU A 61 -5.60 -4.46 -4.83
N LEU A 62 -4.98 -5.54 -4.35
CA LEU A 62 -3.63 -5.93 -4.75
C LEU A 62 -3.61 -6.51 -6.17
N ILE A 63 -2.56 -6.17 -6.90
CA ILE A 63 -2.20 -6.89 -8.13
C ILE A 63 -1.75 -8.31 -7.80
N LYS A 64 -1.82 -9.18 -8.78
CA LYS A 64 -1.37 -10.57 -8.64
C LYS A 64 0.08 -10.72 -9.08
N PRO A 65 0.82 -11.73 -8.58
CA PRO A 65 2.17 -12.03 -9.08
C PRO A 65 2.26 -12.15 -10.60
N THR A 66 1.22 -12.74 -11.22
CA THR A 66 1.12 -12.90 -12.68
C THR A 66 1.06 -11.56 -13.45
N ASP A 67 0.63 -10.49 -12.80
CA ASP A 67 0.52 -9.17 -13.42
C ASP A 67 1.86 -8.43 -13.44
N MET A 68 2.81 -8.85 -12.59
CA MET A 68 4.13 -8.23 -12.48
C MET A 68 5.14 -8.75 -13.51
N GLY A 69 4.88 -9.93 -14.07
CA GLY A 69 5.82 -10.63 -14.95
C GLY A 69 6.96 -11.29 -14.18
N GLY A 70 7.78 -12.04 -14.90
CA GLY A 70 8.91 -12.77 -14.31
C GLY A 70 8.51 -13.95 -13.44
N ASP A 71 9.37 -14.26 -12.48
CA ASP A 71 9.27 -15.38 -11.55
C ASP A 71 8.86 -14.97 -10.13
N LEU A 72 8.24 -13.80 -10.00
CA LEU A 72 7.79 -13.27 -8.71
C LEU A 72 6.62 -14.08 -8.16
N THR A 73 6.67 -14.34 -6.86
CA THR A 73 5.63 -15.01 -6.10
C THR A 73 5.30 -14.20 -4.85
N ALA A 74 4.14 -14.45 -4.24
CA ALA A 74 3.79 -13.92 -2.94
C ALA A 74 4.15 -14.97 -1.86
N PRO A 75 5.33 -14.89 -1.21
CA PRO A 75 5.79 -15.93 -0.30
C PRO A 75 4.98 -15.98 1.02
N GLN A 76 4.23 -14.93 1.31
CA GLN A 76 3.39 -14.81 2.51
C GLN A 76 2.02 -14.26 2.14
N PRO A 77 0.98 -14.51 2.95
CA PRO A 77 -0.33 -13.89 2.76
C PRO A 77 -0.24 -12.37 2.94
N PRO A 78 -1.19 -11.61 2.35
CA PRO A 78 -1.29 -10.17 2.55
C PRO A 78 -1.44 -9.80 4.03
N VAL A 79 -0.83 -8.69 4.42
CA VAL A 79 -1.01 -8.08 5.74
C VAL A 79 -2.15 -7.07 5.64
N LEU A 80 -3.26 -7.34 6.31
CA LEU A 80 -4.39 -6.42 6.39
C LEU A 80 -4.12 -5.36 7.45
N ASN A 81 -4.52 -4.13 7.17
CA ASN A 81 -4.38 -2.97 8.06
C ASN A 81 -2.93 -2.80 8.58
N PRO A 82 -1.94 -2.67 7.67
CA PRO A 82 -0.54 -2.50 8.06
C PRO A 82 -0.40 -1.29 8.99
N ASN A 83 0.37 -1.46 10.08
CA ASN A 83 0.57 -0.43 11.11
C ASN A 83 -0.74 0.11 11.72
N ASN A 84 -1.79 -0.70 11.81
CA ASN A 84 -3.14 -0.34 12.27
C ASN A 84 -3.83 0.76 11.42
N ALA A 85 -3.36 1.01 10.21
CA ALA A 85 -4.01 1.89 9.24
C ALA A 85 -4.87 1.05 8.28
N PRO A 86 -6.09 1.50 7.91
CA PRO A 86 -6.90 0.79 6.93
C PRO A 86 -6.13 0.59 5.61
N GLY A 87 -6.12 -0.63 5.08
CA GLY A 87 -5.39 -0.93 3.87
C GLY A 87 -4.85 -2.36 3.82
N VAL A 88 -3.88 -2.59 2.95
CA VAL A 88 -3.25 -3.88 2.74
C VAL A 88 -1.80 -3.71 2.33
N ALA A 89 -0.95 -4.65 2.71
CA ALA A 89 0.42 -4.73 2.22
C ALA A 89 0.75 -6.16 1.78
N GLN A 90 1.55 -6.29 0.72
CA GLN A 90 2.01 -7.55 0.18
C GLN A 90 3.47 -7.46 -0.22
N LEU A 91 4.24 -8.50 0.10
CA LEU A 91 5.58 -8.69 -0.43
C LEU A 91 5.51 -9.70 -1.59
N PHE A 92 6.16 -9.35 -2.69
CA PHE A 92 6.45 -10.25 -3.79
C PHE A 92 7.96 -10.44 -3.90
N ALA A 93 8.40 -11.64 -4.22
CA ALA A 93 9.82 -11.96 -4.31
C ALA A 93 10.10 -13.02 -5.38
N SER A 94 11.28 -12.94 -6.00
CA SER A 94 11.85 -14.04 -6.77
C SER A 94 12.27 -15.19 -5.86
N ALA A 95 12.40 -16.39 -6.41
CA ALA A 95 12.72 -17.58 -5.62
C ALA A 95 14.06 -17.47 -4.87
N ASP A 96 15.02 -16.73 -5.42
CA ASP A 96 16.33 -16.46 -4.83
C ASP A 96 16.37 -15.17 -3.98
N ASN A 97 15.25 -14.46 -3.85
CA ASN A 97 15.12 -13.15 -3.19
C ASN A 97 16.03 -12.04 -3.77
N SER A 98 16.56 -12.21 -4.97
CA SER A 98 17.36 -11.19 -5.64
C SER A 98 16.53 -9.98 -6.08
N ARG A 99 15.22 -10.17 -6.28
CA ARG A 99 14.24 -9.13 -6.59
C ARG A 99 13.08 -9.22 -5.62
N ARG A 100 12.69 -8.07 -5.08
CA ARG A 100 11.53 -7.95 -4.17
C ARG A 100 10.72 -6.73 -4.54
N ILE A 101 9.41 -6.84 -4.38
CA ILE A 101 8.48 -5.73 -4.55
C ILE A 101 7.60 -5.69 -3.32
N GLY A 102 7.70 -4.62 -2.55
CA GLY A 102 6.76 -4.30 -1.48
C GLY A 102 5.63 -3.46 -2.06
N ASP A 103 4.40 -3.93 -1.96
CA ASP A 103 3.20 -3.19 -2.32
C ASP A 103 2.43 -2.84 -1.06
N THR A 104 2.21 -1.55 -0.82
CA THR A 104 1.44 -1.06 0.33
C THR A 104 0.37 -0.09 -0.16
N ILE A 105 -0.88 -0.42 0.14
CA ILE A 105 -2.05 0.39 -0.18
C ILE A 105 -2.69 0.82 1.14
N LEU A 106 -2.73 2.12 1.39
CA LEU A 106 -3.45 2.69 2.54
C LEU A 106 -4.75 3.34 2.06
N ILE A 107 -5.83 3.10 2.77
CA ILE A 107 -7.14 3.70 2.50
C ILE A 107 -7.36 4.82 3.50
N VAL A 108 -7.31 6.05 3.01
CA VAL A 108 -7.45 7.26 3.83
C VAL A 108 -8.86 7.85 3.74
N ALA A 109 -9.12 8.93 4.47
CA ALA A 109 -10.45 9.50 4.60
C ALA A 109 -11.01 10.04 3.28
N ASP A 110 -10.18 10.67 2.47
CA ASP A 110 -10.57 11.36 1.24
C ASP A 110 -9.39 11.47 0.25
N PRO A 111 -9.65 11.83 -1.02
CA PRO A 111 -8.60 11.95 -2.04
C PRO A 111 -7.57 13.05 -1.74
N ALA A 112 -7.95 14.13 -1.06
CA ALA A 112 -7.01 15.20 -0.72
C ALA A 112 -6.00 14.71 0.34
N THR A 113 -6.46 13.92 1.29
CA THR A 113 -5.60 13.23 2.28
C THR A 113 -4.66 12.24 1.58
N ALA A 114 -5.13 11.50 0.57
CA ALA A 114 -4.26 10.60 -0.21
C ALA A 114 -3.17 11.38 -0.95
N ALA A 115 -3.53 12.48 -1.61
CA ALA A 115 -2.58 13.34 -2.30
C ALA A 115 -1.51 13.93 -1.34
N ALA A 116 -1.93 14.46 -0.18
CA ALA A 116 -1.01 14.97 0.83
C ALA A 116 -0.10 13.87 1.41
N GLY A 117 -0.58 12.64 1.47
CA GLY A 117 0.17 11.47 1.90
C GLY A 117 1.39 11.16 1.01
N ILE A 118 1.34 11.52 -0.29
CA ILE A 118 2.46 11.36 -1.21
C ILE A 118 3.68 12.13 -0.71
N ASP A 119 3.52 13.42 -0.37
CA ASP A 119 4.65 14.25 0.08
C ASP A 119 5.20 13.79 1.44
N ASN A 120 4.33 13.37 2.35
CA ASN A 120 4.75 12.78 3.62
C ASN A 120 5.55 11.47 3.39
N THR A 121 5.10 10.63 2.46
CA THR A 121 5.80 9.38 2.15
C THR A 121 7.15 9.66 1.48
N LYS A 122 7.22 10.62 0.54
CA LYS A 122 8.50 11.07 -0.05
C LYS A 122 9.51 11.52 1.01
N ALA A 123 9.04 12.26 2.01
CA ALA A 123 9.90 12.71 3.12
C ALA A 123 10.48 11.54 3.92
N ASN A 124 9.74 10.43 4.09
CA ASN A 124 10.20 9.22 4.78
C ASN A 124 11.31 8.48 4.02
N TYR A 125 11.45 8.70 2.72
CA TYR A 125 12.54 8.17 1.89
C TYR A 125 13.77 9.08 1.85
N GLY A 126 13.71 10.25 2.45
CA GLY A 126 14.86 11.16 2.57
C GLY A 126 16.05 10.45 3.22
N GLY A 127 17.19 10.39 2.52
CA GLY A 127 18.39 9.69 2.96
C GLY A 127 18.33 8.15 2.90
N LYS A 128 17.23 7.55 2.47
CA LYS A 128 17.10 6.08 2.30
C LYS A 128 17.35 5.61 0.88
N VAL A 129 17.08 6.47 -0.09
CA VAL A 129 17.30 6.21 -1.52
C VAL A 129 18.06 7.40 -2.10
N SER A 130 19.17 7.12 -2.76
CA SER A 130 19.88 8.14 -3.53
C SER A 130 19.10 8.43 -4.81
N GLY A 131 19.00 9.70 -5.22
CA GLY A 131 18.33 10.06 -6.46
C GLY A 131 17.40 11.27 -6.30
N THR A 132 16.58 11.48 -7.33
CA THR A 132 15.64 12.60 -7.38
C THR A 132 14.27 12.10 -7.80
N TRP A 133 13.22 12.56 -7.11
CA TRP A 133 11.84 12.27 -7.47
C TRP A 133 11.49 12.86 -8.84
N GLN A 134 10.93 12.04 -9.71
CA GLN A 134 10.46 12.41 -11.03
C GLN A 134 8.96 12.15 -11.15
N PRO A 135 8.18 13.02 -11.81
CA PRO A 135 6.78 12.73 -12.07
C PRO A 135 6.66 11.54 -13.03
N VAL A 136 5.64 10.70 -12.82
CA VAL A 136 5.31 9.57 -13.70
C VAL A 136 3.80 9.53 -13.93
N ASP A 137 3.40 9.03 -15.11
CA ASP A 137 2.00 8.90 -15.51
C ASP A 137 1.39 7.59 -14.95
N VAL A 138 1.09 7.61 -13.65
CA VAL A 138 0.43 6.50 -12.91
C VAL A 138 -0.52 7.12 -11.89
N GLY A 139 -1.79 6.74 -11.94
CA GLY A 139 -2.83 7.25 -11.03
C GLY A 139 -2.86 8.77 -10.97
N SER A 140 -3.10 9.30 -9.79
CA SER A 140 -2.99 10.74 -9.49
C SER A 140 -1.71 11.02 -8.69
N ASN A 141 -1.03 12.13 -8.97
CA ASN A 141 0.20 12.56 -8.29
C ASN A 141 1.34 11.52 -8.37
N GLY A 142 1.38 10.73 -9.44
CA GLY A 142 2.38 9.70 -9.64
C GLY A 142 3.80 10.27 -9.63
N THR A 143 4.69 9.70 -8.81
CA THR A 143 6.08 10.11 -8.69
C THR A 143 6.97 8.93 -8.40
N MET A 144 8.19 8.93 -8.93
CA MET A 144 9.15 7.84 -8.79
C MET A 144 10.54 8.36 -8.45
N ILE A 145 11.25 7.64 -7.60
CA ILE A 145 12.68 7.82 -7.37
C ILE A 145 13.38 6.50 -7.63
N SER A 146 14.52 6.54 -8.33
CA SER A 146 15.38 5.39 -8.53
C SER A 146 16.80 5.73 -8.12
N GLY A 147 17.45 4.81 -7.43
CA GLY A 147 18.80 4.99 -6.93
C GLY A 147 19.31 3.77 -6.18
N THR A 148 20.11 4.00 -5.16
CA THR A 148 20.68 2.96 -4.31
C THR A 148 20.33 3.18 -2.84
N SER A 149 20.35 2.11 -2.05
CA SER A 149 20.35 2.18 -0.59
C SER A 149 21.60 2.95 -0.08
N PRO A 150 21.58 3.51 1.14
CA PRO A 150 22.69 4.30 1.68
C PRO A 150 24.02 3.55 1.74
N ASP A 151 23.98 2.24 1.91
CA ASP A 151 25.15 1.35 1.95
C ASP A 151 25.53 0.79 0.57
N ASN A 152 24.83 1.22 -0.49
CA ASN A 152 24.95 0.73 -1.87
C ASN A 152 24.79 -0.80 -2.02
N SER A 153 24.14 -1.45 -1.07
CA SER A 153 23.92 -2.90 -1.13
C SER A 153 22.77 -3.31 -2.03
N GLN A 154 21.89 -2.37 -2.39
CA GLN A 154 20.71 -2.62 -3.23
C GLN A 154 20.47 -1.46 -4.20
N ALA A 155 19.96 -1.77 -5.38
CA ALA A 155 19.24 -0.80 -6.20
C ALA A 155 17.80 -0.73 -5.66
N VAL A 156 17.30 0.50 -5.48
CA VAL A 156 15.98 0.77 -4.93
C VAL A 156 15.22 1.71 -5.87
N THR A 157 14.03 1.31 -6.26
CA THR A 157 13.09 2.19 -6.96
C THR A 157 11.81 2.27 -6.14
N VAL A 158 11.31 3.48 -5.92
CA VAL A 158 10.05 3.71 -5.22
C VAL A 158 9.11 4.46 -6.13
N LEU A 159 7.91 3.92 -6.32
CA LEU A 159 6.82 4.54 -7.06
C LEU A 159 5.67 4.82 -6.09
N LEU A 160 5.28 6.10 -6.01
CA LEU A 160 4.17 6.56 -5.20
C LEU A 160 3.09 7.14 -6.11
N PHE A 161 1.83 6.85 -5.82
CA PHE A 161 0.70 7.50 -6.47
C PHE A 161 -0.55 7.41 -5.58
N SER A 162 -1.59 8.14 -5.95
CA SER A 162 -2.91 8.01 -5.34
C SER A 162 -3.97 7.65 -6.38
N GLU A 163 -5.01 6.93 -5.95
CA GLU A 163 -6.23 6.69 -6.73
C GLU A 163 -7.44 6.77 -5.82
N GLY A 164 -8.28 7.79 -6.05
CA GLY A 164 -9.35 8.10 -5.11
C GLY A 164 -8.80 8.28 -3.68
N ARG A 165 -9.26 7.47 -2.75
CA ARG A 165 -8.81 7.45 -1.35
C ARG A 165 -7.64 6.51 -1.09
N ALA A 166 -7.14 5.82 -2.09
CA ALA A 166 -5.99 4.95 -1.96
C ALA A 166 -4.69 5.74 -2.11
N LEU A 167 -3.77 5.57 -1.16
CA LEU A 167 -2.37 5.99 -1.23
C LEU A 167 -1.53 4.73 -1.44
N VAL A 168 -0.76 4.69 -2.52
CA VAL A 168 0.02 3.52 -2.94
C VAL A 168 1.50 3.80 -2.86
N ASN A 169 2.22 2.83 -2.30
CA ASN A 169 3.68 2.78 -2.27
C ASN A 169 4.14 1.43 -2.81
N LEU A 170 4.79 1.45 -3.97
CA LEU A 170 5.49 0.32 -4.56
C LEU A 170 6.99 0.53 -4.38
N GLU A 171 7.64 -0.36 -3.64
CA GLU A 171 9.09 -0.35 -3.43
C GLU A 171 9.72 -1.58 -4.10
N PHE A 172 10.64 -1.33 -5.01
CA PHE A 172 11.33 -2.33 -5.80
C PHE A 172 12.78 -2.40 -5.34
N ASP A 173 13.17 -3.55 -4.80
CA ASP A 173 14.55 -3.83 -4.39
C ASP A 173 15.17 -4.87 -5.31
N SER A 174 16.41 -4.63 -5.71
CA SER A 174 17.19 -5.56 -6.53
C SER A 174 18.69 -5.46 -6.25
N ALA A 175 19.48 -6.31 -6.89
CA ALA A 175 20.94 -6.22 -6.80
C ALA A 175 21.43 -4.85 -7.33
N PRO A 176 22.51 -4.26 -6.78
CA PRO A 176 22.98 -2.93 -7.16
C PRO A 176 23.28 -2.77 -8.65
N GLY A 177 23.72 -3.84 -9.30
CA GLY A 177 24.03 -3.84 -10.74
C GLY A 177 22.86 -4.19 -11.66
N ASP A 178 21.66 -4.44 -11.10
CA ASP A 178 20.46 -4.87 -11.84
C ASP A 178 19.22 -4.09 -11.38
N PRO A 179 19.22 -2.75 -11.50
CA PRO A 179 18.06 -1.94 -11.11
C PRO A 179 16.85 -2.29 -11.99
N ILE A 180 15.65 -2.16 -11.42
CA ILE A 180 14.43 -2.30 -12.21
C ILE A 180 14.38 -1.19 -13.28
N ASP A 181 13.98 -1.58 -14.51
CA ASP A 181 13.71 -0.60 -15.55
C ASP A 181 12.54 0.31 -15.14
N PRO A 182 12.68 1.64 -15.16
CA PRO A 182 11.60 2.58 -14.86
C PRO A 182 10.32 2.35 -15.66
N ALA A 183 10.42 1.87 -16.90
CA ALA A 183 9.26 1.53 -17.71
C ALA A 183 8.50 0.31 -17.14
N VAL A 184 9.22 -0.68 -16.64
CA VAL A 184 8.63 -1.85 -15.98
C VAL A 184 7.96 -1.46 -14.66
N ALA A 185 8.62 -0.64 -13.84
CA ALA A 185 8.04 -0.11 -12.60
C ALA A 185 6.75 0.68 -12.88
N THR A 186 6.75 1.50 -13.94
CA THR A 186 5.59 2.29 -14.37
C THR A 186 4.44 1.38 -14.84
N ASP A 187 4.73 0.32 -15.60
CA ASP A 187 3.73 -0.66 -16.06
C ASP A 187 3.07 -1.39 -14.88
N ILE A 188 3.86 -1.82 -13.91
CA ILE A 188 3.36 -2.45 -12.67
C ILE A 188 2.47 -1.45 -11.91
N GLY A 189 2.91 -0.19 -11.78
CA GLY A 189 2.11 0.86 -11.15
C GLY A 189 0.75 1.09 -11.83
N ARG A 190 0.70 1.09 -13.17
CA ARG A 190 -0.55 1.21 -13.93
C ARG A 190 -1.48 0.02 -13.73
N LYS A 191 -0.94 -1.17 -13.61
CA LYS A 191 -1.72 -2.38 -13.30
C LYS A 191 -2.28 -2.29 -11.89
N GLN A 192 -1.49 -1.81 -10.92
CA GLN A 192 -1.95 -1.58 -9.55
C GLN A 192 -3.05 -0.51 -9.50
N ASP A 193 -2.89 0.59 -10.20
CA ASP A 193 -3.91 1.65 -10.35
C ASP A 193 -5.23 1.08 -10.92
N ALA A 194 -5.15 0.26 -11.97
CA ALA A 194 -6.31 -0.39 -12.56
C ALA A 194 -7.01 -1.37 -11.59
N ALA A 195 -6.23 -2.09 -10.77
CA ALA A 195 -6.78 -2.99 -9.75
C ALA A 195 -7.57 -2.20 -8.68
N ILE A 196 -7.04 -1.06 -8.24
CA ILE A 196 -7.70 -0.16 -7.28
C ILE A 196 -8.99 0.41 -7.88
N LYS A 197 -8.96 0.95 -9.09
CA LYS A 197 -10.17 1.45 -9.81
C LYS A 197 -11.27 0.40 -9.91
N LYS A 198 -10.90 -0.85 -10.11
CA LYS A 198 -11.85 -1.98 -10.16
C LYS A 198 -12.40 -2.35 -8.78
N GLY A 199 -11.54 -2.33 -7.76
CA GLY A 199 -11.90 -2.76 -6.39
C GLY A 199 -12.54 -1.68 -5.54
N MET A 200 -12.30 -0.41 -5.86
CA MET A 200 -12.87 0.76 -5.18
C MET A 200 -13.48 1.71 -6.22
N PRO A 201 -14.60 1.36 -6.84
CA PRO A 201 -15.29 2.30 -7.71
C PRO A 201 -15.70 3.52 -6.89
N GLY A 202 -15.40 4.73 -7.44
CA GLY A 202 -15.66 6.02 -6.81
C GLY A 202 -17.12 6.32 -6.57
#